data_02188eb8e17ef89781f7a686ec5f085a
#
_entry.id   02188eb8e17ef89781f7a686ec5f085a
#
_cell.length_a   1.000
_cell.length_b   1.000
_cell.length_c   1.000
_cell.angle_alpha   90.00
_cell.angle_beta   90.00
_cell.angle_gamma   90.00
#
_symmetry.space_group_name_H-M   'P 1'
#
loop_
_entity.id
_entity.type
_entity.pdbx_description
1 polymer ?
#
loop_
_entity_poly.entity_id
_entity_poly.type
_entity_poly.pdbx_seq_one_letter_code
_entity_poly.pdbx_strand_id
1 'polypeptide(L)'
;LLAVGWTLGTRSEASSAVFFGYSTLRIALAGGLVLAAVLIFRLTRKSACLSAGLTGFFAVRERVYRALLLLSAALGVLLWSFLFSWLFVPANLRPALLWLIWTVGLAIALLRVGYRGVFRSESFRSHFRIFPRWEAIAPVQKKTMGILLILSLLYLAILIPSNLNGTADLEAFSRYGGDEFVIYPVLMDVMKPGETFGATLYHLFIYEDYHYGYPFYAVSTLLLTPVRLLTGAAFPDRVDLNLPILRMGVSVVPLVLAAWAIVYLFTHFRRPLVSALTLVFLLFAPGSLQNNQGFWHPDGLNLLFVCLSLVFIRRDDERFGRNFYAAAVCVGLSIATRLYGFFFAPAIAVYLIGAVLRKKATWPRAVRAGTIFILVMTLTVALSSPYLFRADARGRMIEILSEKSGEMAHGYEGDFDPRNDYRPGWAAWYPAFEDHYVRMFCFVFLWGSLLTGAFLGNERLTYRTVALWSLTITAYLVFFVAVKSTQYVLPALLPLMGGIFALPLTIEDAGIFSKRTRTAAWLASGAVFAAQLVLNLIRIRPRFF
;
A
#
# COMPACT_ATOMS: atom_id res chain seq x y z
N LEU A 1 15.18 -6.78 2.72
CA LEU A 1 15.17 -6.88 4.19
C LEU A 1 16.27 -7.80 4.73
N LEU A 2 16.47 -9.01 4.19
CA LEU A 2 17.57 -9.90 4.62
C LEU A 2 18.96 -9.28 4.43
N ALA A 3 19.21 -8.63 3.28
CA ALA A 3 20.47 -7.92 3.04
C ALA A 3 20.65 -6.74 4.01
N VAL A 4 19.55 -6.03 4.34
CA VAL A 4 19.54 -4.95 5.33
C VAL A 4 19.85 -5.52 6.72
N GLY A 5 19.17 -6.60 7.15
CA GLY A 5 19.42 -7.25 8.42
C GLY A 5 20.86 -7.74 8.56
N TRP A 6 21.45 -8.28 7.47
CA TRP A 6 22.84 -8.72 7.46
C TRP A 6 23.82 -7.56 7.57
N THR A 7 23.60 -6.45 6.84
CA THR A 7 24.42 -5.24 6.96
C THR A 7 24.34 -4.63 8.36
N LEU A 8 23.14 -4.53 8.94
CA LEU A 8 22.93 -4.00 10.29
C LEU A 8 23.59 -4.87 11.37
N GLY A 9 23.46 -6.21 11.27
CA GLY A 9 24.01 -7.16 12.24
C GLY A 9 25.52 -7.39 12.19
N THR A 10 26.21 -6.78 11.24
CA THR A 10 27.65 -6.99 11.05
C THR A 10 28.51 -5.86 11.60
N ARG A 11 27.93 -4.97 12.38
CA ARG A 11 28.67 -3.89 13.04
C ARG A 11 29.66 -4.50 14.04
N SER A 12 30.94 -4.24 13.85
CA SER A 12 32.00 -4.64 14.77
C SER A 12 32.74 -3.39 15.25
N GLU A 13 32.74 -3.15 16.54
CA GLU A 13 33.48 -2.05 17.16
C GLU A 13 34.99 -2.33 17.23
N ALA A 14 35.42 -3.57 17.04
CA ALA A 14 36.78 -4.04 17.26
C ALA A 14 37.68 -4.07 16.00
N SER A 15 37.20 -3.67 14.83
CA SER A 15 37.95 -3.78 13.57
C SER A 15 38.48 -2.44 13.11
N SER A 16 39.79 -2.34 12.88
CA SER A 16 40.47 -1.16 12.31
C SER A 16 40.09 -0.81 10.87
N ALA A 17 39.36 -1.70 10.19
CA ALA A 17 38.83 -1.52 8.82
C ALA A 17 37.31 -1.35 8.84
N VAL A 18 36.82 -0.27 9.44
CA VAL A 18 35.41 0.02 9.60
C VAL A 18 35.01 1.21 8.73
N PHE A 19 34.05 1.03 7.84
CA PHE A 19 33.46 2.11 7.06
C PHE A 19 32.07 2.42 7.65
N PHE A 20 31.88 3.60 8.23
CA PHE A 20 30.66 4.00 8.95
C PHE A 20 30.18 2.97 10.01
N GLY A 21 31.13 2.37 10.76
CA GLY A 21 30.78 1.39 11.80
C GLY A 21 30.53 -0.03 11.29
N TYR A 22 30.72 -0.30 10.01
CA TYR A 22 30.53 -1.64 9.42
C TYR A 22 31.85 -2.17 8.86
N SER A 23 32.10 -3.47 9.04
CA SER A 23 33.28 -4.11 8.47
C SER A 23 33.29 -3.92 6.94
N THR A 24 34.35 -3.24 6.45
CA THR A 24 34.55 -2.99 5.01
C THR A 24 34.55 -4.28 4.19
N LEU A 25 35.08 -5.38 4.73
CA LEU A 25 35.05 -6.69 4.08
C LEU A 25 33.62 -7.19 3.87
N ARG A 26 32.74 -6.99 4.84
CA ARG A 26 31.36 -7.47 4.77
C ARG A 26 30.50 -6.60 3.85
N ILE A 27 30.74 -5.29 3.83
CA ILE A 27 30.14 -4.38 2.85
C ILE A 27 30.59 -4.74 1.43
N ALA A 28 31.89 -5.00 1.23
CA ALA A 28 32.43 -5.42 -0.05
C ALA A 28 31.87 -6.77 -0.51
N LEU A 29 31.72 -7.75 0.42
CA LEU A 29 31.08 -9.04 0.12
C LEU A 29 29.60 -8.87 -0.23
N ALA A 30 28.84 -8.04 0.49
CA ALA A 30 27.44 -7.76 0.17
C ALA A 30 27.30 -7.07 -1.18
N GLY A 31 28.12 -6.04 -1.44
CA GLY A 31 28.21 -5.36 -2.73
C GLY A 31 28.63 -6.29 -3.86
N GLY A 32 29.61 -7.15 -3.62
CA GLY A 32 30.09 -8.17 -4.55
C GLY A 32 29.00 -9.18 -4.92
N LEU A 33 28.22 -9.65 -3.94
CA LEU A 33 27.11 -10.56 -4.16
C LEU A 33 25.98 -9.91 -4.98
N VAL A 34 25.66 -8.65 -4.68
CA VAL A 34 24.67 -7.88 -5.47
C VAL A 34 25.19 -7.66 -6.89
N LEU A 35 26.47 -7.30 -7.05
CA LEU A 35 27.10 -7.11 -8.36
C LEU A 35 27.14 -8.43 -9.14
N ALA A 36 27.52 -9.53 -8.50
CA ALA A 36 27.50 -10.87 -9.10
C ALA A 36 26.10 -11.28 -9.54
N ALA A 37 25.08 -11.04 -8.72
CA ALA A 37 23.68 -11.29 -9.07
C ALA A 37 23.22 -10.44 -10.27
N VAL A 38 23.61 -9.16 -10.34
CA VAL A 38 23.33 -8.27 -11.48
C VAL A 38 24.09 -8.70 -12.73
N LEU A 39 25.36 -9.10 -12.60
CA LEU A 39 26.18 -9.61 -13.72
C LEU A 39 25.65 -10.94 -14.25
N ILE A 40 25.32 -11.89 -13.39
CA ILE A 40 24.67 -13.15 -13.75
C ILE A 40 23.34 -12.86 -14.47
N PHE A 41 22.55 -11.91 -13.94
CA PHE A 41 21.31 -11.48 -14.58
C PHE A 41 21.53 -10.85 -15.96
N ARG A 42 22.57 -10.01 -16.15
CA ARG A 42 22.91 -9.42 -17.44
C ARG A 42 23.49 -10.43 -18.43
N LEU A 43 24.37 -11.34 -17.98
CA LEU A 43 25.00 -12.35 -18.81
C LEU A 43 23.97 -13.38 -19.29
N THR A 44 23.09 -13.86 -18.42
CA THR A 44 21.98 -14.77 -18.80
C THR A 44 20.95 -14.09 -19.72
N ARG A 45 20.84 -12.76 -19.68
CA ARG A 45 19.97 -12.00 -20.61
C ARG A 45 20.57 -11.91 -22.02
N LYS A 46 21.89 -11.98 -22.18
CA LYS A 46 22.59 -11.82 -23.47
C LYS A 46 23.01 -13.14 -24.14
N SER A 47 23.17 -14.24 -23.40
CA SER A 47 23.65 -15.50 -23.99
C SER A 47 22.50 -16.34 -24.58
N ALA A 48 22.32 -16.23 -25.89
CA ALA A 48 21.39 -17.07 -26.64
C ALA A 48 21.76 -18.57 -26.54
N CYS A 49 23.02 -18.90 -26.30
CA CYS A 49 23.53 -20.28 -26.21
C CYS A 49 23.14 -21.00 -24.92
N LEU A 50 23.15 -20.30 -23.77
CA LEU A 50 22.67 -20.87 -22.49
C LEU A 50 21.15 -21.07 -22.50
N SER A 51 20.41 -20.24 -23.23
CA SER A 51 18.96 -20.36 -23.33
C SER A 51 18.52 -21.55 -24.19
N ALA A 52 19.29 -21.94 -25.21
CA ALA A 52 18.97 -23.06 -26.08
C ALA A 52 19.18 -24.42 -25.40
N GLY A 53 20.24 -24.58 -24.60
CA GLY A 53 20.49 -25.80 -23.83
C GLY A 53 19.46 -26.04 -22.70
N LEU A 54 19.08 -24.95 -22.02
CA LEU A 54 18.09 -25.01 -20.93
C LEU A 54 16.66 -25.15 -21.45
N THR A 55 16.33 -24.61 -22.64
CA THR A 55 15.01 -24.79 -23.27
C THR A 55 14.72 -26.22 -23.66
N GLY A 56 15.73 -26.99 -24.09
CA GLY A 56 15.58 -28.42 -24.35
C GLY A 56 15.30 -29.24 -23.09
N PHE A 57 15.92 -28.88 -21.96
CA PHE A 57 15.73 -29.59 -20.70
C PHE A 57 14.39 -29.26 -20.00
N PHE A 58 13.90 -28.03 -20.17
CA PHE A 58 12.67 -27.55 -19.54
C PHE A 58 11.45 -27.50 -20.48
N ALA A 59 11.56 -27.98 -21.71
CA ALA A 59 10.44 -28.11 -22.66
C ALA A 59 9.41 -29.16 -22.22
N VAL A 60 9.38 -29.48 -20.94
CA VAL A 60 8.48 -30.45 -20.33
C VAL A 60 7.17 -29.75 -19.95
N ARG A 61 6.09 -30.34 -20.40
CA ARG A 61 4.65 -30.05 -20.24
C ARG A 61 4.27 -29.09 -19.09
N GLU A 62 3.32 -28.21 -19.34
CA GLU A 62 2.68 -27.26 -18.43
C GLU A 62 2.38 -27.78 -16.99
N ARG A 63 2.18 -29.09 -16.83
CA ARG A 63 1.96 -29.73 -15.52
C ARG A 63 3.20 -29.70 -14.61
N VAL A 64 4.39 -29.98 -15.16
CA VAL A 64 5.67 -29.96 -14.40
C VAL A 64 5.99 -28.51 -14.00
N TYR A 65 5.67 -27.57 -14.86
CA TYR A 65 5.81 -26.15 -14.59
C TYR A 65 4.95 -25.69 -13.41
N ARG A 66 3.66 -26.07 -13.38
CA ARG A 66 2.79 -25.77 -12.24
C ARG A 66 3.29 -26.41 -10.96
N ALA A 67 3.83 -27.64 -11.05
CA ALA A 67 4.44 -28.31 -9.92
C ALA A 67 5.70 -27.59 -9.41
N LEU A 68 6.57 -27.11 -10.31
CA LEU A 68 7.77 -26.33 -9.94
C LEU A 68 7.42 -24.96 -9.36
N LEU A 69 6.34 -24.33 -9.82
CA LEU A 69 5.83 -23.06 -9.29
C LEU A 69 5.24 -23.24 -7.88
N LEU A 70 4.48 -24.31 -7.68
CA LEU A 70 3.97 -24.69 -6.36
C LEU A 70 5.10 -25.08 -5.42
N LEU A 71 6.10 -25.82 -5.92
CA LEU A 71 7.28 -26.20 -5.15
C LEU A 71 8.11 -24.97 -4.76
N SER A 72 8.32 -24.00 -5.68
CA SER A 72 9.05 -22.77 -5.38
C SER A 72 8.30 -21.85 -4.41
N ALA A 73 6.97 -21.81 -4.47
CA ALA A 73 6.14 -21.13 -3.50
C ALA A 73 6.18 -21.82 -2.12
N ALA A 74 6.07 -23.17 -2.11
CA ALA A 74 6.17 -23.96 -0.89
C ALA A 74 7.57 -23.84 -0.24
N LEU A 75 8.63 -23.86 -1.04
CA LEU A 75 10.01 -23.62 -0.58
C LEU A 75 10.19 -22.17 -0.08
N GLY A 76 9.53 -21.18 -0.69
CA GLY A 76 9.51 -19.80 -0.19
C GLY A 76 8.85 -19.70 1.16
N VAL A 77 7.72 -20.38 1.37
CA VAL A 77 7.02 -20.45 2.67
C VAL A 77 7.88 -21.21 3.69
N LEU A 78 8.49 -22.33 3.29
CA LEU A 78 9.41 -23.08 4.13
C LEU A 78 10.63 -22.24 4.52
N LEU A 79 11.25 -21.52 3.58
CA LEU A 79 12.36 -20.60 3.83
C LEU A 79 11.98 -19.51 4.83
N TRP A 80 10.79 -18.95 4.68
CA TRP A 80 10.26 -17.95 5.60
C TRP A 80 9.98 -18.55 6.98
N SER A 81 9.38 -19.75 7.03
CA SER A 81 9.16 -20.49 8.27
C SER A 81 10.48 -20.91 8.95
N PHE A 82 11.49 -21.29 8.16
CA PHE A 82 12.83 -21.59 8.66
C PHE A 82 13.53 -20.33 9.18
N LEU A 83 13.38 -19.17 8.52
CA LEU A 83 13.92 -17.91 8.98
C LEU A 83 13.37 -17.54 10.37
N PHE A 84 12.08 -17.80 10.60
CA PHE A 84 11.44 -17.60 11.90
C PHE A 84 11.86 -18.64 12.94
N SER A 85 11.94 -19.93 12.56
CA SER A 85 12.43 -20.96 13.47
C SER A 85 13.89 -20.75 13.85
N TRP A 86 14.69 -20.11 13.00
CA TRP A 86 16.08 -19.77 13.30
C TRP A 86 16.21 -18.75 14.43
N LEU A 87 15.25 -17.88 14.62
CA LEU A 87 15.18 -16.99 15.79
C LEU A 87 15.06 -17.78 17.12
N PHE A 88 14.57 -19.02 17.07
CA PHE A 88 14.31 -19.89 18.22
C PHE A 88 15.24 -21.10 18.30
N VAL A 89 16.12 -21.29 17.32
CA VAL A 89 17.01 -22.45 17.25
C VAL A 89 18.30 -22.19 18.05
N PRO A 90 18.79 -23.18 18.82
CA PRO A 90 20.05 -23.09 19.54
C PRO A 90 21.23 -22.68 18.67
N ALA A 91 22.16 -21.92 19.22
CA ALA A 91 23.27 -21.28 18.49
C ALA A 91 24.14 -22.27 17.71
N ASN A 92 24.30 -23.51 18.22
CA ASN A 92 25.08 -24.59 17.61
C ASN A 92 24.49 -25.12 16.29
N LEU A 93 23.18 -25.00 16.09
CA LEU A 93 22.50 -25.45 14.86
C LEU A 93 22.33 -24.34 13.82
N ARG A 94 22.56 -23.06 14.19
CA ARG A 94 22.39 -21.90 13.30
C ARG A 94 23.27 -21.94 12.03
N PRO A 95 24.55 -22.37 12.06
CA PRO A 95 25.37 -22.44 10.85
C PRO A 95 24.81 -23.42 9.82
N ALA A 96 24.36 -24.61 10.26
CA ALA A 96 23.79 -25.61 9.36
C ALA A 96 22.50 -25.11 8.71
N LEU A 97 21.66 -24.40 9.46
CA LEU A 97 20.43 -23.80 8.95
C LEU A 97 20.71 -22.67 7.94
N LEU A 98 21.72 -21.84 8.19
CA LEU A 98 22.16 -20.82 7.25
C LEU A 98 22.61 -21.42 5.91
N TRP A 99 23.42 -22.48 5.97
CA TRP A 99 23.85 -23.21 4.78
C TRP A 99 22.66 -23.80 4.01
N LEU A 100 21.69 -24.35 4.70
CA LEU A 100 20.46 -24.89 4.08
C LEU A 100 19.67 -23.76 3.40
N ILE A 101 19.46 -22.63 4.08
CA ILE A 101 18.75 -21.46 3.54
C ILE A 101 19.48 -20.91 2.29
N TRP A 102 20.80 -20.79 2.34
CA TRP A 102 21.60 -20.35 1.19
C TRP A 102 21.53 -21.32 0.03
N THR A 103 21.63 -22.62 0.28
CA THR A 103 21.57 -23.67 -0.76
C THR A 103 20.21 -23.70 -1.41
N VAL A 104 19.13 -23.63 -0.63
CA VAL A 104 17.75 -23.60 -1.15
C VAL A 104 17.47 -22.28 -1.86
N GLY A 105 17.91 -21.14 -1.31
CA GLY A 105 17.79 -19.84 -1.96
C GLY A 105 18.53 -19.76 -3.29
N LEU A 106 19.75 -20.33 -3.36
CA LEU A 106 20.52 -20.44 -4.58
C LEU A 106 19.84 -21.37 -5.59
N ALA A 107 19.32 -22.53 -5.15
CA ALA A 107 18.56 -23.45 -6.00
C ALA A 107 17.29 -22.78 -6.58
N ILE A 108 16.54 -22.02 -5.77
CA ILE A 108 15.38 -21.24 -6.23
C ILE A 108 15.81 -20.14 -7.22
N ALA A 109 16.92 -19.45 -6.97
CA ALA A 109 17.45 -18.44 -7.88
C ALA A 109 17.88 -19.05 -9.21
N LEU A 110 18.56 -20.21 -9.19
CA LEU A 110 18.96 -20.95 -10.39
C LEU A 110 17.77 -21.50 -11.15
N LEU A 111 16.78 -22.07 -10.46
CA LEU A 111 15.51 -22.51 -11.05
C LEU A 111 14.76 -21.31 -11.67
N ARG A 112 14.78 -20.14 -11.04
CA ARG A 112 14.12 -18.92 -11.55
C ARG A 112 14.87 -18.32 -12.75
N VAL A 113 16.19 -18.47 -12.80
CA VAL A 113 17.02 -18.04 -13.94
C VAL A 113 16.83 -18.99 -15.13
N GLY A 114 16.87 -20.30 -14.90
CA GLY A 114 16.54 -21.32 -15.90
C GLY A 114 15.12 -21.16 -16.43
N TYR A 115 14.18 -20.93 -15.51
CA TYR A 115 12.78 -20.67 -15.81
C TYR A 115 12.54 -19.42 -16.68
N ARG A 116 13.29 -18.32 -16.50
CA ARG A 116 13.21 -17.13 -17.36
C ARG A 116 13.68 -17.39 -18.79
N GLY A 117 14.57 -18.34 -19.00
CA GLY A 117 15.00 -18.79 -20.34
C GLY A 117 13.87 -19.49 -21.10
N VAL A 118 13.13 -20.36 -20.43
CA VAL A 118 12.00 -21.14 -20.97
C VAL A 118 10.78 -20.25 -21.24
N PHE A 119 10.54 -19.20 -20.42
CA PHE A 119 9.34 -18.36 -20.48
C PHE A 119 9.51 -17.08 -21.30
N ARG A 120 10.36 -17.09 -22.32
CA ARG A 120 10.41 -16.05 -23.36
C ARG A 120 9.20 -16.07 -24.31
N SER A 121 8.32 -17.08 -24.24
CA SER A 121 7.13 -17.08 -25.07
C SER A 121 6.22 -15.88 -24.73
N GLU A 122 5.77 -15.15 -25.74
CA GLU A 122 4.88 -13.99 -25.55
C GLU A 122 3.58 -14.34 -24.81
N SER A 123 3.09 -15.56 -25.01
CA SER A 123 1.92 -16.10 -24.33
C SER A 123 2.08 -16.12 -22.81
N PHE A 124 3.24 -16.56 -22.30
CA PHE A 124 3.47 -16.63 -20.86
C PHE A 124 3.66 -15.22 -20.25
N ARG A 125 4.42 -14.35 -20.94
CA ARG A 125 4.62 -12.96 -20.50
C ARG A 125 3.30 -12.19 -20.41
N SER A 126 2.37 -12.45 -21.33
CA SER A 126 1.05 -11.81 -21.29
C SER A 126 0.22 -12.26 -20.08
N HIS A 127 0.39 -13.52 -19.62
CA HIS A 127 -0.34 -14.08 -18.47
C HIS A 127 0.08 -13.48 -17.12
N PHE A 128 1.37 -13.13 -16.94
CA PHE A 128 1.89 -12.58 -15.66
C PHE A 128 2.12 -11.07 -15.65
N ARG A 129 1.76 -10.38 -16.74
CA ARG A 129 1.94 -8.94 -16.81
C ARG A 129 0.78 -8.22 -16.14
N ILE A 130 1.04 -7.61 -14.99
CA ILE A 130 0.06 -6.83 -14.24
C ILE A 130 -0.17 -5.47 -14.94
N PHE A 131 0.89 -4.84 -15.47
CA PHE A 131 0.80 -3.57 -16.17
C PHE A 131 1.08 -3.71 -17.68
N PRO A 132 0.43 -2.93 -18.55
CA PRO A 132 0.74 -2.92 -19.99
C PRO A 132 2.20 -2.46 -20.24
N ARG A 133 2.74 -2.81 -21.40
CA ARG A 133 4.02 -2.22 -21.83
C ARG A 133 3.83 -0.74 -22.10
N TRP A 134 4.89 0.05 -21.86
CA TRP A 134 4.85 1.49 -22.11
C TRP A 134 4.47 1.81 -23.57
N GLU A 135 4.95 1.02 -24.51
CA GLU A 135 4.65 1.14 -25.95
C GLU A 135 3.15 0.93 -26.25
N ALA A 136 2.50 0.06 -25.48
CA ALA A 136 1.08 -0.25 -25.63
C ALA A 136 0.14 0.78 -24.98
N ILE A 137 0.68 1.78 -24.28
CA ILE A 137 -0.11 2.86 -23.67
C ILE A 137 -0.39 3.91 -24.75
N ALA A 138 -1.67 4.30 -24.90
CA ALA A 138 -2.08 5.29 -25.88
C ALA A 138 -1.40 6.66 -25.66
N PRO A 139 -1.09 7.44 -26.70
CA PRO A 139 -0.43 8.73 -26.57
C PRO A 139 -1.15 9.69 -25.62
N VAL A 140 -2.49 9.73 -25.65
CA VAL A 140 -3.30 10.54 -24.75
C VAL A 140 -3.11 10.15 -23.28
N GLN A 141 -2.99 8.86 -22.99
CA GLN A 141 -2.74 8.38 -21.62
C GLN A 141 -1.33 8.77 -21.15
N LYS A 142 -0.31 8.67 -22.02
CA LYS A 142 1.05 9.13 -21.72
C LYS A 142 1.09 10.62 -21.40
N LYS A 143 0.40 11.42 -22.23
CA LYS A 143 0.24 12.87 -22.00
C LYS A 143 -0.43 13.14 -20.65
N THR A 144 -1.51 12.43 -20.35
CA THR A 144 -2.22 12.55 -19.07
C THR A 144 -1.29 12.20 -17.90
N MET A 145 -0.59 11.08 -17.96
CA MET A 145 0.38 10.68 -16.92
C MET A 145 1.48 11.73 -16.73
N GLY A 146 1.98 12.36 -17.81
CA GLY A 146 2.94 13.46 -17.73
C GLY A 146 2.37 14.68 -16.99
N ILE A 147 1.14 15.07 -17.30
CA ILE A 147 0.44 16.17 -16.60
C ILE A 147 0.28 15.84 -15.10
N LEU A 148 -0.20 14.64 -14.79
CA LEU A 148 -0.39 14.20 -13.40
C LEU A 148 0.95 14.15 -12.64
N LEU A 149 2.05 13.73 -13.31
CA LEU A 149 3.38 13.72 -12.70
C LEU A 149 3.83 15.15 -12.34
N ILE A 150 3.68 16.11 -13.27
CA ILE A 150 4.03 17.50 -13.00
C ILE A 150 3.22 18.05 -11.82
N LEU A 151 1.90 17.84 -11.81
CA LEU A 151 1.03 18.28 -10.70
C LEU A 151 1.43 17.61 -9.38
N SER A 152 1.79 16.33 -9.40
CA SER A 152 2.26 15.62 -8.22
C SER A 152 3.60 16.17 -7.70
N LEU A 153 4.55 16.44 -8.60
CA LEU A 153 5.85 17.04 -8.21
C LEU A 153 5.67 18.44 -7.60
N LEU A 154 4.77 19.26 -8.17
CA LEU A 154 4.43 20.56 -7.60
C LEU A 154 3.78 20.42 -6.21
N TYR A 155 2.86 19.46 -6.05
CA TYR A 155 2.25 19.17 -4.75
C TYR A 155 3.29 18.70 -3.72
N LEU A 156 4.19 17.79 -4.10
CA LEU A 156 5.29 17.36 -3.23
C LEU A 156 6.18 18.54 -2.82
N ALA A 157 6.53 19.43 -3.77
CA ALA A 157 7.35 20.61 -3.49
C ALA A 157 6.68 21.57 -2.50
N ILE A 158 5.36 21.79 -2.62
CA ILE A 158 4.57 22.62 -1.70
C ILE A 158 4.59 22.06 -0.27
N LEU A 159 4.67 20.73 -0.11
CA LEU A 159 4.64 20.07 1.19
C LEU A 159 6.02 19.97 1.87
N ILE A 160 7.12 20.22 1.18
CA ILE A 160 8.46 20.15 1.77
C ILE A 160 8.58 21.03 3.04
N PRO A 161 8.23 22.34 3.01
CA PRO A 161 8.40 23.18 4.20
C PRO A 161 7.62 22.66 5.42
N SER A 162 6.36 22.25 5.23
CA SER A 162 5.55 21.75 6.34
C SER A 162 6.07 20.42 6.89
N ASN A 163 6.69 19.58 6.06
CA ASN A 163 7.27 18.30 6.49
C ASN A 163 8.65 18.45 7.15
N LEU A 164 9.27 19.62 7.06
CA LEU A 164 10.47 19.98 7.81
C LEU A 164 10.16 20.55 9.21
N ASN A 165 8.92 20.92 9.50
CA ASN A 165 8.55 21.48 10.81
C ASN A 165 8.75 20.44 11.93
N GLY A 166 9.36 20.90 13.04
CA GLY A 166 9.62 20.05 14.22
C GLY A 166 10.68 18.97 14.00
N THR A 167 11.52 19.10 12.97
CA THR A 167 12.56 18.08 12.67
C THR A 167 13.98 18.55 12.94
N ALA A 168 14.17 19.77 13.49
CA ALA A 168 15.50 20.33 13.68
C ALA A 168 16.37 19.49 14.65
N ASP A 169 15.76 19.02 15.72
CA ASP A 169 16.39 18.18 16.75
C ASP A 169 15.32 17.39 17.54
N LEU A 170 15.78 16.57 18.49
CA LEU A 170 14.88 15.76 19.35
C LEU A 170 13.99 16.63 20.25
N GLU A 171 14.45 17.82 20.66
CA GLU A 171 13.65 18.72 21.50
C GLU A 171 12.47 19.31 20.71
N ALA A 172 12.73 19.84 19.52
CA ALA A 172 11.68 20.29 18.61
C ALA A 172 10.72 19.15 18.26
N PHE A 173 11.24 17.95 18.01
CA PHE A 173 10.42 16.79 17.72
C PHE A 173 9.53 16.40 18.90
N SER A 174 10.02 16.42 20.15
CA SER A 174 9.23 16.11 21.34
C SER A 174 8.06 17.07 21.54
N ARG A 175 8.22 18.35 21.12
CA ARG A 175 7.17 19.38 21.24
C ARG A 175 6.10 19.29 20.14
N TYR A 176 6.47 18.87 18.93
CA TYR A 176 5.62 18.95 17.75
C TYR A 176 5.27 17.58 17.13
N GLY A 177 5.91 16.51 17.57
CA GLY A 177 5.81 15.19 16.93
C GLY A 177 4.48 14.45 17.18
N GLY A 178 3.77 14.74 18.28
CA GLY A 178 2.53 14.01 18.58
C GLY A 178 2.71 12.48 18.54
N ASP A 179 1.85 11.79 17.78
CA ASP A 179 1.93 10.33 17.61
C ASP A 179 3.29 9.87 17.02
N GLU A 180 3.93 10.68 16.17
CA GLU A 180 5.24 10.34 15.60
C GLU A 180 6.31 10.17 16.67
N PHE A 181 6.25 10.99 17.73
CA PHE A 181 7.21 10.92 18.84
C PHE A 181 7.10 9.60 19.59
N VAL A 182 5.92 9.01 19.66
CA VAL A 182 5.68 7.70 20.30
C VAL A 182 6.18 6.55 19.42
N ILE A 183 5.95 6.62 18.11
CA ILE A 183 6.28 5.51 17.19
C ILE A 183 7.71 5.55 16.65
N TYR A 184 8.40 6.70 16.73
CA TYR A 184 9.77 6.83 16.23
C TYR A 184 10.76 5.95 17.00
N PRO A 185 10.75 5.86 18.35
CA PRO A 185 11.59 4.93 19.11
C PRO A 185 11.38 3.47 18.68
N VAL A 186 10.15 3.06 18.40
CA VAL A 186 9.83 1.71 17.92
C VAL A 186 10.54 1.42 16.59
N LEU A 187 10.53 2.37 15.65
CA LEU A 187 11.28 2.22 14.39
C LEU A 187 12.79 2.18 14.63
N MET A 188 13.30 2.98 15.57
CA MET A 188 14.73 2.96 15.90
C MET A 188 15.16 1.61 16.48
N ASP A 189 14.31 0.97 17.31
CA ASP A 189 14.54 -0.38 17.81
C ASP A 189 14.47 -1.44 16.69
N VAL A 190 13.51 -1.34 15.80
CA VAL A 190 13.44 -2.20 14.59
C VAL A 190 14.73 -2.11 13.77
N MET A 191 15.36 -0.93 13.71
CA MET A 191 16.58 -0.69 12.95
C MET A 191 17.86 -0.85 13.78
N LYS A 192 17.76 -1.18 15.08
CA LYS A 192 18.90 -1.37 15.95
C LYS A 192 19.67 -2.64 15.60
N PRO A 193 21.00 -2.56 15.41
CA PRO A 193 21.80 -3.76 15.23
C PRO A 193 21.90 -4.53 16.55
N GLY A 194 21.72 -5.82 16.49
CA GLY A 194 21.98 -6.71 17.61
C GLY A 194 23.44 -7.16 17.65
N GLU A 195 23.86 -7.76 18.76
CA GLU A 195 25.21 -8.33 18.94
C GLU A 195 25.50 -9.46 17.94
N THR A 196 24.45 -10.15 17.52
CA THR A 196 24.52 -11.23 16.52
C THR A 196 23.60 -10.94 15.36
N PHE A 197 23.83 -11.62 14.23
CA PHE A 197 22.91 -11.55 13.08
C PHE A 197 21.48 -11.98 13.46
N GLY A 198 21.35 -12.99 14.32
CA GLY A 198 20.04 -13.44 14.82
C GLY A 198 19.33 -12.36 15.65
N ALA A 199 20.05 -11.68 16.54
CA ALA A 199 19.51 -10.58 17.32
C ALA A 199 19.08 -9.41 16.41
N THR A 200 19.85 -9.10 15.38
CA THR A 200 19.47 -8.06 14.40
C THR A 200 18.20 -8.46 13.63
N LEU A 201 18.08 -9.72 13.19
CA LEU A 201 16.86 -10.18 12.55
C LEU A 201 15.66 -10.17 13.52
N TYR A 202 15.92 -10.48 14.78
CA TYR A 202 14.88 -10.38 15.81
C TYR A 202 14.34 -8.95 15.90
N HIS A 203 15.19 -7.94 16.08
CA HIS A 203 14.78 -6.53 16.08
C HIS A 203 14.07 -6.13 14.80
N LEU A 204 14.56 -6.58 13.63
CA LEU A 204 13.98 -6.25 12.33
C LEU A 204 12.55 -6.74 12.16
N PHE A 205 12.19 -7.88 12.75
CA PHE A 205 10.88 -8.52 12.53
C PHE A 205 9.96 -8.51 13.74
N ILE A 206 10.49 -8.31 14.94
CA ILE A 206 9.71 -8.32 16.19
C ILE A 206 9.89 -6.95 16.84
N TYR A 207 8.80 -6.27 17.03
CA TYR A 207 8.71 -4.96 17.67
C TYR A 207 7.64 -5.01 18.76
N GLU A 208 7.59 -4.05 19.65
CA GLU A 208 6.75 -4.11 20.86
C GLU A 208 5.42 -3.37 20.71
N ASP A 209 5.35 -2.37 19.83
CA ASP A 209 4.14 -1.58 19.59
C ASP A 209 3.38 -2.08 18.36
N TYR A 210 2.23 -2.69 18.58
CA TYR A 210 1.37 -3.26 17.55
C TYR A 210 0.19 -2.36 17.15
N HIS A 211 0.18 -1.09 17.53
CA HIS A 211 -0.82 -0.11 17.06
C HIS A 211 -0.80 0.05 15.55
N TYR A 212 0.38 -0.09 14.95
CA TYR A 212 0.58 -0.06 13.52
C TYR A 212 1.18 -1.37 13.01
N GLY A 213 0.71 -1.81 11.85
CA GLY A 213 1.14 -3.08 11.29
C GLY A 213 2.55 -3.05 10.71
N TYR A 214 3.19 -4.20 10.65
CA TYR A 214 4.56 -4.37 10.18
C TYR A 214 4.86 -3.79 8.78
N PRO A 215 3.95 -3.82 7.77
CA PRO A 215 4.24 -3.19 6.47
C PRO A 215 4.62 -1.71 6.57
N PHE A 216 4.07 -0.97 7.53
CA PHE A 216 4.43 0.41 7.78
C PHE A 216 5.88 0.55 8.25
N TYR A 217 6.31 -0.24 9.24
CA TYR A 217 7.68 -0.26 9.73
C TYR A 217 8.65 -0.80 8.68
N ALA A 218 8.25 -1.82 7.91
CA ALA A 218 9.08 -2.38 6.85
C ALA A 218 9.39 -1.37 5.72
N VAL A 219 8.39 -0.60 5.28
CA VAL A 219 8.60 0.46 4.28
C VAL A 219 9.45 1.59 4.85
N SER A 220 9.20 1.99 6.11
CA SER A 220 9.99 2.99 6.82
C SER A 220 11.46 2.57 6.95
N THR A 221 11.71 1.34 7.36
CA THR A 221 13.06 0.75 7.44
C THR A 221 13.77 0.76 6.08
N LEU A 222 13.08 0.37 5.00
CA LEU A 222 13.64 0.38 3.66
C LEU A 222 14.05 1.78 3.21
N LEU A 223 13.23 2.78 3.50
CA LEU A 223 13.51 4.18 3.14
C LEU A 223 14.67 4.77 3.96
N LEU A 224 14.76 4.44 5.24
CA LEU A 224 15.82 4.96 6.11
C LEU A 224 17.13 4.15 6.06
N THR A 225 17.15 2.99 5.43
CA THR A 225 18.37 2.18 5.30
C THR A 225 19.55 2.96 4.73
N PRO A 226 19.43 3.77 3.65
CA PRO A 226 20.55 4.58 3.17
C PRO A 226 21.04 5.60 4.21
N VAL A 227 20.13 6.25 4.94
CA VAL A 227 20.48 7.20 6.00
C VAL A 227 21.23 6.48 7.11
N ARG A 228 20.72 5.34 7.56
CA ARG A 228 21.35 4.49 8.58
C ARG A 228 22.78 4.11 8.19
N LEU A 229 23.01 3.73 6.94
CA LEU A 229 24.33 3.37 6.43
C LEU A 229 25.28 4.56 6.41
N LEU A 230 24.78 5.77 6.11
CA LEU A 230 25.59 6.98 6.02
C LEU A 230 25.92 7.58 7.40
N THR A 231 24.97 7.56 8.34
CA THR A 231 25.10 8.24 9.63
C THR A 231 25.63 7.35 10.76
N GLY A 232 25.62 6.03 10.57
CA GLY A 232 26.19 5.08 11.53
C GLY A 232 25.52 5.16 12.91
N ALA A 233 26.31 5.40 13.97
CA ALA A 233 25.83 5.46 15.35
C ALA A 233 24.93 6.66 15.63
N ALA A 234 25.14 7.77 14.94
CA ALA A 234 24.33 8.98 15.10
C ALA A 234 22.92 8.86 14.48
N PHE A 235 22.60 7.73 13.85
CA PHE A 235 21.33 7.55 13.13
C PHE A 235 20.07 7.88 13.94
N PRO A 236 19.91 7.42 15.20
CA PRO A 236 18.69 7.69 15.96
C PRO A 236 18.46 9.18 16.23
N ASP A 237 19.54 9.94 16.35
CA ASP A 237 19.50 11.38 16.67
C ASP A 237 19.31 12.26 15.42
N ARG A 238 19.45 11.68 14.23
CA ARG A 238 19.31 12.40 12.94
C ARG A 238 17.83 12.57 12.54
N VAL A 239 17.06 13.14 13.47
CA VAL A 239 15.65 13.47 13.26
C VAL A 239 15.45 14.40 12.06
N ASP A 240 16.43 15.32 11.85
CA ASP A 240 16.51 16.26 10.73
C ASP A 240 16.48 15.59 9.34
N LEU A 241 17.00 14.38 9.23
CA LEU A 241 16.99 13.58 8.00
C LEU A 241 15.87 12.53 8.01
N ASN A 242 15.70 11.85 9.13
CA ASN A 242 14.82 10.69 9.23
C ASN A 242 13.35 11.08 9.04
N LEU A 243 12.85 12.08 9.78
CA LEU A 243 11.43 12.44 9.73
C LEU A 243 10.97 12.97 8.36
N PRO A 244 11.67 13.91 7.71
CA PRO A 244 11.25 14.36 6.38
C PRO A 244 11.16 13.22 5.36
N ILE A 245 12.12 12.28 5.39
CA ILE A 245 12.11 11.11 4.52
C ILE A 245 10.91 10.20 4.82
N LEU A 246 10.62 9.98 6.10
CA LEU A 246 9.47 9.16 6.54
C LEU A 246 8.14 9.83 6.17
N ARG A 247 7.96 11.11 6.48
CA ARG A 247 6.75 11.87 6.16
C ARG A 247 6.49 11.89 4.66
N MET A 248 7.51 12.25 3.87
CA MET A 248 7.37 12.28 2.41
C MET A 248 7.22 10.88 1.81
N GLY A 249 8.05 9.93 2.21
CA GLY A 249 8.13 8.60 1.58
C GLY A 249 7.06 7.63 2.01
N VAL A 250 6.56 7.69 3.25
CA VAL A 250 5.59 6.73 3.79
C VAL A 250 4.16 7.29 3.80
N SER A 251 4.00 8.61 4.00
CA SER A 251 2.66 9.22 4.05
C SER A 251 2.31 9.90 2.74
N VAL A 252 3.11 10.86 2.27
CA VAL A 252 2.75 11.72 1.13
C VAL A 252 2.79 10.96 -0.20
N VAL A 253 3.90 10.30 -0.53
CA VAL A 253 4.05 9.60 -1.82
C VAL A 253 3.01 8.50 -2.00
N PRO A 254 2.72 7.61 -1.02
CA PRO A 254 1.67 6.62 -1.15
C PRO A 254 0.28 7.24 -1.34
N LEU A 255 -0.05 8.34 -0.67
CA LEU A 255 -1.32 9.04 -0.86
C LEU A 255 -1.44 9.63 -2.28
N VAL A 256 -0.38 10.22 -2.82
CA VAL A 256 -0.34 10.71 -4.22
C VAL A 256 -0.54 9.55 -5.20
N LEU A 257 0.11 8.40 -4.97
CA LEU A 257 -0.07 7.20 -5.80
C LEU A 257 -1.49 6.62 -5.67
N ALA A 258 -2.10 6.68 -4.48
CA ALA A 258 -3.50 6.31 -4.28
C ALA A 258 -4.43 7.24 -5.06
N ALA A 259 -4.18 8.55 -5.05
CA ALA A 259 -4.94 9.52 -5.85
C ALA A 259 -4.80 9.22 -7.37
N TRP A 260 -3.62 8.84 -7.85
CA TRP A 260 -3.45 8.37 -9.24
C TRP A 260 -4.27 7.12 -9.54
N ALA A 261 -4.29 6.16 -8.61
CA ALA A 261 -5.10 4.95 -8.75
C ALA A 261 -6.60 5.28 -8.83
N ILE A 262 -7.08 6.23 -8.01
CA ILE A 262 -8.45 6.73 -8.05
C ILE A 262 -8.75 7.43 -9.39
N VAL A 263 -7.88 8.34 -9.85
CA VAL A 263 -8.02 8.98 -11.16
C VAL A 263 -8.08 7.94 -12.27
N TYR A 264 -7.23 6.90 -12.20
CA TYR A 264 -7.26 5.81 -13.18
C TYR A 264 -8.60 5.06 -13.17
N LEU A 265 -9.18 4.78 -12.00
CA LEU A 265 -10.46 4.07 -11.89
C LEU A 265 -11.59 4.76 -12.65
N PHE A 266 -11.64 6.09 -12.63
CA PHE A 266 -12.73 6.86 -13.24
C PHE A 266 -12.45 7.35 -14.66
N THR A 267 -11.18 7.59 -15.02
CA THR A 267 -10.82 8.23 -16.32
C THR A 267 -10.00 7.35 -17.23
N HIS A 268 -9.41 6.25 -16.73
CA HIS A 268 -8.41 5.43 -17.42
C HIS A 268 -7.26 6.24 -18.03
N PHE A 269 -7.03 7.46 -17.52
CA PHE A 269 -6.10 8.45 -18.07
C PHE A 269 -6.42 8.87 -19.52
N ARG A 270 -7.65 8.65 -20.00
CA ARG A 270 -8.06 8.99 -21.37
C ARG A 270 -8.54 10.43 -21.53
N ARG A 271 -8.79 11.14 -20.44
CA ARG A 271 -9.31 12.51 -20.41
C ARG A 271 -8.39 13.42 -19.60
N PRO A 272 -7.39 14.06 -20.25
CA PRO A 272 -6.31 14.78 -19.52
C PRO A 272 -6.82 15.83 -18.54
N LEU A 273 -7.75 16.71 -18.97
CA LEU A 273 -8.29 17.76 -18.11
C LEU A 273 -9.07 17.20 -16.92
N VAL A 274 -9.98 16.25 -17.17
CA VAL A 274 -10.76 15.62 -16.10
C VAL A 274 -9.85 14.92 -15.10
N SER A 275 -8.84 14.20 -15.60
CA SER A 275 -7.84 13.52 -14.75
C SER A 275 -7.06 14.51 -13.89
N ALA A 276 -6.62 15.64 -14.47
CA ALA A 276 -5.89 16.68 -13.75
C ALA A 276 -6.77 17.34 -12.66
N LEU A 277 -8.00 17.73 -13.02
CA LEU A 277 -8.94 18.33 -12.08
C LEU A 277 -9.30 17.37 -10.94
N THR A 278 -9.54 16.09 -11.25
CA THR A 278 -9.79 15.07 -10.23
C THR A 278 -8.58 14.91 -9.30
N LEU A 279 -7.35 14.86 -9.82
CA LEU A 279 -6.15 14.76 -8.98
C LEU A 279 -6.04 15.97 -8.04
N VAL A 280 -6.21 17.20 -8.56
CA VAL A 280 -6.19 18.42 -7.74
C VAL A 280 -7.27 18.36 -6.66
N PHE A 281 -8.48 17.94 -7.00
CA PHE A 281 -9.59 17.82 -6.07
C PHE A 281 -9.28 16.87 -4.90
N LEU A 282 -8.64 15.71 -5.18
CA LEU A 282 -8.24 14.73 -4.18
C LEU A 282 -7.10 15.23 -3.29
N LEU A 283 -6.06 15.82 -3.89
CA LEU A 283 -4.87 16.25 -3.16
C LEU A 283 -5.11 17.50 -2.30
N PHE A 284 -5.98 18.42 -2.76
CA PHE A 284 -6.33 19.66 -2.03
C PHE A 284 -7.62 19.53 -1.20
N ALA A 285 -8.08 18.32 -0.90
CA ALA A 285 -9.03 18.11 0.17
C ALA A 285 -8.34 18.42 1.52
N PRO A 286 -8.98 19.17 2.44
CA PRO A 286 -8.37 19.55 3.72
C PRO A 286 -7.84 18.35 4.51
N GLY A 287 -8.58 17.23 4.52
CA GLY A 287 -8.14 16.01 5.18
C GLY A 287 -6.92 15.35 4.52
N SER A 288 -6.82 15.36 3.18
CA SER A 288 -5.64 14.88 2.47
C SER A 288 -4.40 15.70 2.82
N LEU A 289 -4.53 17.02 2.88
CA LEU A 289 -3.44 17.92 3.29
C LEU A 289 -3.06 17.69 4.75
N GLN A 290 -4.03 17.57 5.65
CA GLN A 290 -3.75 17.33 7.06
C GLN A 290 -2.99 16.05 7.28
N ASN A 291 -3.31 14.98 6.55
CA ASN A 291 -2.57 13.70 6.62
C ASN A 291 -1.16 13.78 5.99
N ASN A 292 -0.87 14.81 5.21
CA ASN A 292 0.38 14.98 4.48
C ASN A 292 1.31 16.06 5.05
N GLN A 293 0.86 16.84 6.04
CA GLN A 293 1.61 17.94 6.61
C GLN A 293 2.15 17.57 7.99
N GLY A 294 3.47 17.32 8.06
CA GLY A 294 4.15 17.05 9.31
C GLY A 294 3.65 15.81 10.03
N PHE A 295 3.32 14.74 9.28
CA PHE A 295 2.73 13.54 9.86
C PHE A 295 3.21 12.25 9.16
N TRP A 296 4.05 11.49 9.84
CA TRP A 296 4.48 10.15 9.42
C TRP A 296 3.53 9.12 10.00
N HIS A 297 2.68 8.56 9.14
CA HIS A 297 1.59 7.68 9.56
C HIS A 297 1.27 6.62 8.47
N PRO A 298 0.72 5.44 8.83
CA PRO A 298 0.43 4.37 7.87
C PRO A 298 -0.75 4.64 6.93
N ASP A 299 -1.55 5.68 7.14
CA ASP A 299 -2.82 5.88 6.42
C ASP A 299 -2.64 6.11 4.92
N GLY A 300 -1.63 6.88 4.52
CA GLY A 300 -1.30 7.05 3.10
C GLY A 300 -0.94 5.74 2.43
N LEU A 301 -0.11 4.92 3.08
CA LEU A 301 0.29 3.60 2.60
C LEU A 301 -0.90 2.63 2.55
N ASN A 302 -1.72 2.63 3.60
CA ASN A 302 -2.93 1.80 3.65
C ASN A 302 -3.94 2.18 2.56
N LEU A 303 -4.18 3.49 2.36
CA LEU A 303 -5.03 3.99 1.28
C LEU A 303 -4.52 3.53 -0.09
N LEU A 304 -3.20 3.51 -0.32
CA LEU A 304 -2.62 3.00 -1.56
C LEU A 304 -3.00 1.52 -1.78
N PHE A 305 -2.90 0.67 -0.75
CA PHE A 305 -3.29 -0.73 -0.86
C PHE A 305 -4.80 -0.89 -1.14
N VAL A 306 -5.64 -0.08 -0.49
CA VAL A 306 -7.08 -0.02 -0.77
C VAL A 306 -7.34 0.34 -2.23
N CYS A 307 -6.75 1.42 -2.73
CA CYS A 307 -6.96 1.89 -4.10
C CYS A 307 -6.41 0.90 -5.14
N LEU A 308 -5.27 0.27 -4.89
CA LEU A 308 -4.75 -0.79 -5.74
C LEU A 308 -5.68 -2.01 -5.77
N SER A 309 -6.30 -2.38 -4.64
CA SER A 309 -7.30 -3.46 -4.60
C SER A 309 -8.48 -3.15 -5.52
N LEU A 310 -9.02 -1.93 -5.45
CA LEU A 310 -10.11 -1.47 -6.33
C LEU A 310 -9.68 -1.51 -7.81
N VAL A 311 -8.47 -1.05 -8.14
CA VAL A 311 -7.92 -1.11 -9.51
C VAL A 311 -7.80 -2.54 -10.00
N PHE A 312 -7.29 -3.46 -9.18
CA PHE A 312 -7.11 -4.85 -9.59
C PHE A 312 -8.44 -5.60 -9.72
N ILE A 313 -9.41 -5.38 -8.84
CA ILE A 313 -10.78 -5.92 -8.98
C ILE A 313 -11.40 -5.44 -10.29
N ARG A 314 -11.31 -4.16 -10.58
CA ARG A 314 -11.83 -3.60 -11.83
C ARG A 314 -11.14 -4.22 -13.06
N ARG A 315 -9.81 -4.39 -13.02
CA ARG A 315 -9.03 -4.95 -14.15
C ARG A 315 -9.22 -6.45 -14.33
N ASP A 316 -9.69 -7.15 -13.32
CA ASP A 316 -10.01 -8.57 -13.43
C ASP A 316 -11.26 -8.82 -14.26
N ASP A 317 -12.22 -7.90 -14.24
CA ASP A 317 -13.46 -7.98 -15.01
C ASP A 317 -14.17 -9.34 -14.87
N GLU A 318 -14.27 -9.83 -13.63
CA GLU A 318 -14.95 -11.08 -13.26
C GLU A 318 -14.37 -12.36 -13.91
N ARG A 319 -13.09 -12.30 -14.33
CA ARG A 319 -12.39 -13.45 -14.92
C ARG A 319 -11.78 -14.36 -13.86
N PHE A 320 -11.64 -13.89 -12.62
CA PHE A 320 -10.95 -14.55 -11.50
C PHE A 320 -9.52 -14.93 -11.85
N GLY A 321 -8.83 -14.01 -12.50
CA GLY A 321 -7.45 -14.19 -12.96
C GLY A 321 -6.43 -13.60 -11.98
N ARG A 322 -5.23 -13.32 -12.52
CA ARG A 322 -4.12 -12.74 -11.76
C ARG A 322 -4.45 -11.42 -11.05
N ASN A 323 -5.27 -10.57 -11.70
CA ASN A 323 -5.65 -9.28 -11.10
C ASN A 323 -6.53 -9.51 -9.87
N PHE A 324 -7.44 -10.50 -9.89
CA PHE A 324 -8.24 -10.85 -8.73
C PHE A 324 -7.38 -11.26 -7.53
N TYR A 325 -6.34 -12.07 -7.76
CA TYR A 325 -5.41 -12.47 -6.70
C TYR A 325 -4.40 -11.38 -6.33
N ALA A 326 -4.05 -10.48 -7.25
CA ALA A 326 -3.31 -9.26 -6.90
C ALA A 326 -4.12 -8.34 -5.98
N ALA A 327 -5.44 -8.25 -6.19
CA ALA A 327 -6.33 -7.58 -5.24
C ALA A 327 -6.30 -8.25 -3.86
N ALA A 328 -6.32 -9.59 -3.78
CA ALA A 328 -6.21 -10.32 -2.52
C ALA A 328 -4.91 -10.00 -1.76
N VAL A 329 -3.78 -9.88 -2.47
CA VAL A 329 -2.51 -9.43 -1.87
C VAL A 329 -2.64 -8.01 -1.32
N CYS A 330 -3.19 -7.07 -2.10
CA CYS A 330 -3.36 -5.69 -1.64
C CYS A 330 -4.33 -5.58 -0.45
N VAL A 331 -5.43 -6.36 -0.45
CA VAL A 331 -6.35 -6.45 0.70
C VAL A 331 -5.62 -7.00 1.92
N GLY A 332 -4.81 -8.06 1.76
CA GLY A 332 -4.00 -8.62 2.83
C GLY A 332 -2.98 -7.62 3.40
N LEU A 333 -2.31 -6.85 2.54
CA LEU A 333 -1.40 -5.77 2.97
C LEU A 333 -2.15 -4.65 3.70
N SER A 334 -3.36 -4.29 3.25
CA SER A 334 -4.21 -3.31 3.94
C SER A 334 -4.62 -3.80 5.33
N ILE A 335 -5.00 -5.10 5.47
CA ILE A 335 -5.28 -5.71 6.78
C ILE A 335 -4.04 -5.68 7.67
N ALA A 336 -2.89 -6.11 7.14
CA ALA A 336 -1.63 -6.14 7.88
C ALA A 336 -1.12 -4.75 8.28
N THR A 337 -1.56 -3.67 7.58
CA THR A 337 -1.16 -2.29 7.89
C THR A 337 -2.10 -1.64 8.91
N ARG A 338 -3.43 -1.73 8.73
CA ARG A 338 -4.43 -1.05 9.58
C ARG A 338 -5.82 -1.69 9.61
N LEU A 339 -5.95 -2.97 9.36
CA LEU A 339 -7.19 -3.76 9.38
C LEU A 339 -8.29 -3.32 8.38
N TYR A 340 -8.15 -2.19 7.67
CA TYR A 340 -9.18 -1.69 6.75
C TYR A 340 -9.52 -2.66 5.62
N GLY A 341 -8.59 -3.53 5.24
CA GLY A 341 -8.85 -4.54 4.22
C GLY A 341 -10.02 -5.47 4.53
N PHE A 342 -10.42 -5.65 5.80
CA PHE A 342 -11.61 -6.44 6.17
C PHE A 342 -12.91 -5.87 5.58
N PHE A 343 -12.99 -4.56 5.39
CA PHE A 343 -14.16 -3.92 4.81
C PHE A 343 -14.36 -4.21 3.31
N PHE A 344 -13.41 -4.89 2.66
CA PHE A 344 -13.61 -5.41 1.31
C PHE A 344 -14.54 -6.62 1.24
N ALA A 345 -14.82 -7.31 2.34
CA ALA A 345 -15.61 -8.54 2.34
C ALA A 345 -16.98 -8.39 1.62
N PRO A 346 -17.81 -7.35 1.88
CA PRO A 346 -19.06 -7.17 1.14
C PRO A 346 -18.85 -6.90 -0.35
N ALA A 347 -17.83 -6.10 -0.71
CA ALA A 347 -17.54 -5.80 -2.12
C ALA A 347 -17.07 -7.05 -2.88
N ILE A 348 -16.26 -7.90 -2.27
CA ILE A 348 -15.81 -9.17 -2.85
C ILE A 348 -16.99 -10.15 -2.97
N ALA A 349 -17.85 -10.25 -1.95
CA ALA A 349 -19.04 -11.09 -2.01
C ALA A 349 -19.96 -10.68 -3.17
N VAL A 350 -20.27 -9.38 -3.30
CA VAL A 350 -21.09 -8.84 -4.40
C VAL A 350 -20.42 -9.03 -5.76
N TYR A 351 -19.08 -8.95 -5.82
CA TYR A 351 -18.30 -9.23 -7.03
C TYR A 351 -18.46 -10.68 -7.47
N LEU A 352 -18.29 -11.65 -6.56
CA LEU A 352 -18.42 -13.08 -6.83
C LEU A 352 -19.86 -13.47 -7.21
N ILE A 353 -20.83 -13.05 -6.41
CA ILE A 353 -22.26 -13.30 -6.67
C ILE A 353 -22.69 -12.64 -7.99
N GLY A 354 -22.25 -11.41 -8.22
CA GLY A 354 -22.54 -10.68 -9.46
C GLY A 354 -22.02 -11.38 -10.71
N ALA A 355 -20.84 -12.00 -10.64
CA ALA A 355 -20.29 -12.79 -11.75
C ALA A 355 -21.16 -14.02 -12.07
N VAL A 356 -21.72 -14.68 -11.04
CA VAL A 356 -22.62 -15.80 -11.22
C VAL A 356 -23.97 -15.36 -11.80
N LEU A 357 -24.57 -14.30 -11.24
CA LEU A 357 -25.86 -13.77 -11.72
C LEU A 357 -25.79 -13.28 -13.17
N ARG A 358 -24.64 -12.72 -13.59
CA ARG A 358 -24.38 -12.31 -14.98
C ARG A 358 -23.96 -13.46 -15.89
N LYS A 359 -23.97 -14.71 -15.40
CA LYS A 359 -23.56 -15.93 -16.15
C LYS A 359 -22.11 -15.88 -16.65
N LYS A 360 -21.24 -15.05 -16.08
CA LYS A 360 -19.79 -15.03 -16.39
C LYS A 360 -19.02 -16.16 -15.67
N ALA A 361 -19.61 -16.70 -14.59
CA ALA A 361 -19.03 -17.81 -13.83
C ALA A 361 -20.11 -18.75 -13.32
N THR A 362 -19.73 -19.99 -13.02
CA THR A 362 -20.57 -20.96 -12.28
C THR A 362 -20.33 -20.82 -10.78
N TRP A 363 -21.28 -21.26 -9.96
CA TRP A 363 -21.14 -21.27 -8.50
C TRP A 363 -19.86 -21.97 -8.01
N PRO A 364 -19.52 -23.19 -8.47
CA PRO A 364 -18.28 -23.86 -8.05
C PRO A 364 -17.03 -23.05 -8.38
N ARG A 365 -17.00 -22.37 -9.54
CA ARG A 365 -15.89 -21.51 -9.94
C ARG A 365 -15.79 -20.26 -9.05
N ALA A 366 -16.91 -19.62 -8.72
CA ALA A 366 -16.95 -18.45 -7.84
C ALA A 366 -16.52 -18.82 -6.41
N VAL A 367 -17.04 -19.91 -5.85
CA VAL A 367 -16.65 -20.41 -4.53
C VAL A 367 -15.16 -20.73 -4.49
N ARG A 368 -14.64 -21.49 -5.48
CA ARG A 368 -13.20 -21.78 -5.57
C ARG A 368 -12.36 -20.50 -5.65
N ALA A 369 -12.78 -19.52 -6.45
CA ALA A 369 -12.05 -18.25 -6.58
C ALA A 369 -12.06 -17.48 -5.27
N GLY A 370 -13.20 -17.42 -4.57
CA GLY A 370 -13.31 -16.80 -3.25
C GLY A 370 -12.45 -17.48 -2.20
N THR A 371 -12.44 -18.83 -2.16
CA THR A 371 -11.56 -19.58 -1.26
C THR A 371 -10.07 -19.26 -1.51
N ILE A 372 -9.64 -19.27 -2.77
CA ILE A 372 -8.25 -18.93 -3.12
C ILE A 372 -7.95 -17.47 -2.77
N PHE A 373 -8.90 -16.55 -2.98
CA PHE A 373 -8.76 -15.15 -2.57
C PHE A 373 -8.49 -15.03 -1.06
N ILE A 374 -9.31 -15.69 -0.24
CA ILE A 374 -9.14 -15.71 1.22
C ILE A 374 -7.78 -16.33 1.60
N LEU A 375 -7.39 -17.45 0.99
CA LEU A 375 -6.10 -18.07 1.25
C LEU A 375 -4.91 -17.15 0.90
N VAL A 376 -4.94 -16.50 -0.27
CA VAL A 376 -3.89 -15.55 -0.69
C VAL A 376 -3.85 -14.35 0.25
N MET A 377 -5.01 -13.80 0.61
CA MET A 377 -5.13 -12.69 1.55
C MET A 377 -4.56 -13.06 2.92
N THR A 378 -4.98 -14.20 3.50
CA THR A 378 -4.52 -14.68 4.81
C THR A 378 -3.02 -14.96 4.80
N LEU A 379 -2.50 -15.60 3.74
CA LEU A 379 -1.07 -15.84 3.57
C LEU A 379 -0.29 -14.52 3.49
N THR A 380 -0.84 -13.51 2.80
CA THR A 380 -0.22 -12.19 2.73
C THR A 380 -0.17 -11.53 4.11
N VAL A 381 -1.26 -11.58 4.88
CA VAL A 381 -1.28 -11.08 6.28
C VAL A 381 -0.21 -11.79 7.11
N ALA A 382 -0.18 -13.12 7.07
CA ALA A 382 0.78 -13.90 7.84
C ALA A 382 2.25 -13.56 7.48
N LEU A 383 2.56 -13.47 6.17
CA LEU A 383 3.91 -13.16 5.70
C LEU A 383 4.33 -11.70 5.94
N SER A 384 3.38 -10.78 5.98
CA SER A 384 3.64 -9.35 6.28
C SER A 384 3.46 -8.97 7.74
N SER A 385 3.21 -9.92 8.63
CA SER A 385 3.08 -9.71 10.07
C SER A 385 3.87 -10.77 10.83
N PRO A 386 5.21 -10.69 10.80
CA PRO A 386 6.09 -11.75 11.32
C PRO A 386 5.88 -12.05 12.81
N TYR A 387 5.49 -11.06 13.60
CA TYR A 387 5.17 -11.21 15.02
C TYR A 387 4.01 -12.20 15.28
N LEU A 388 3.13 -12.44 14.29
CA LEU A 388 2.04 -13.41 14.44
C LEU A 388 2.50 -14.86 14.68
N PHE A 389 3.75 -15.18 14.38
CA PHE A 389 4.31 -16.52 14.64
C PHE A 389 4.76 -16.72 16.10
N ARG A 390 4.76 -15.66 16.92
CA ARG A 390 5.08 -15.72 18.36
C ARG A 390 3.82 -15.65 19.21
N ALA A 391 3.73 -16.51 20.25
CA ALA A 391 2.57 -16.57 21.13
C ALA A 391 2.45 -15.32 22.01
N ASP A 392 3.58 -14.87 22.57
CA ASP A 392 3.67 -13.65 23.39
C ASP A 392 3.30 -12.39 22.61
N ALA A 393 3.86 -12.22 21.42
CA ALA A 393 3.55 -11.10 20.54
C ALA A 393 2.09 -11.08 20.07
N ARG A 394 1.52 -12.27 19.76
CA ARG A 394 0.08 -12.37 19.45
C ARG A 394 -0.80 -11.96 20.64
N GLY A 395 -0.45 -12.42 21.85
CA GLY A 395 -1.17 -12.03 23.07
C GLY A 395 -1.18 -10.52 23.25
N ARG A 396 0.00 -9.90 23.17
CA ARG A 396 0.15 -8.45 23.31
C ARG A 396 -0.59 -7.68 22.20
N MET A 397 -0.52 -8.14 20.96
CA MET A 397 -1.27 -7.55 19.85
C MET A 397 -2.79 -7.60 20.10
N ILE A 398 -3.31 -8.73 20.56
CA ILE A 398 -4.75 -8.87 20.86
C ILE A 398 -5.17 -7.91 21.98
N GLU A 399 -4.36 -7.78 23.02
CA GLU A 399 -4.58 -6.83 24.11
C GLU A 399 -4.68 -5.39 23.60
N ILE A 400 -3.66 -4.93 22.83
CA ILE A 400 -3.63 -3.59 22.24
C ILE A 400 -4.83 -3.36 21.31
N LEU A 401 -5.17 -4.34 20.47
CA LEU A 401 -6.32 -4.20 19.57
C LEU A 401 -7.66 -4.15 20.32
N SER A 402 -7.78 -4.89 21.43
CA SER A 402 -8.96 -4.85 22.28
C SER A 402 -9.12 -3.49 22.98
N GLU A 403 -8.03 -2.98 23.57
CA GLU A 403 -7.96 -1.66 24.17
C GLU A 403 -8.31 -0.56 23.14
N LYS A 404 -7.66 -0.59 21.96
CA LYS A 404 -7.93 0.36 20.90
C LYS A 404 -9.35 0.28 20.34
N SER A 405 -9.93 -0.92 20.29
CA SER A 405 -11.33 -1.09 19.90
C SER A 405 -12.28 -0.44 20.92
N GLY A 406 -11.98 -0.56 22.21
CA GLY A 406 -12.70 0.13 23.28
C GLY A 406 -12.63 1.65 23.16
N GLU A 407 -11.42 2.20 23.00
CA GLU A 407 -11.20 3.63 22.74
C GLU A 407 -11.96 4.13 21.50
N MET A 408 -11.91 3.38 20.41
CA MET A 408 -12.62 3.74 19.18
C MET A 408 -14.13 3.77 19.38
N ALA A 409 -14.68 2.85 20.18
CA ALA A 409 -16.12 2.75 20.41
C ALA A 409 -16.66 3.77 21.42
N HIS A 410 -15.86 4.16 22.42
CA HIS A 410 -16.34 4.97 23.56
C HIS A 410 -15.61 6.30 23.73
N GLY A 411 -14.50 6.54 23.01
CA GLY A 411 -13.63 7.69 23.22
C GLY A 411 -12.48 7.37 24.19
N TYR A 412 -11.59 8.35 24.38
CA TYR A 412 -10.43 8.21 25.26
C TYR A 412 -10.84 8.45 26.73
N GLU A 413 -10.49 7.53 27.62
CA GLU A 413 -10.69 7.71 29.05
C GLU A 413 -9.92 8.93 29.57
N GLY A 414 -10.59 9.78 30.35
CA GLY A 414 -9.97 10.98 30.92
C GLY A 414 -9.85 12.16 29.97
N ASP A 415 -10.33 12.08 28.75
CA ASP A 415 -10.42 13.22 27.84
C ASP A 415 -11.72 13.99 28.11
N PHE A 416 -11.59 15.13 28.77
CA PHE A 416 -12.70 16.04 29.10
C PHE A 416 -12.75 17.27 28.17
N ASP A 417 -12.02 17.25 27.02
CA ASP A 417 -12.07 18.36 26.07
C ASP A 417 -13.49 18.46 25.47
N PRO A 418 -14.24 19.56 25.76
CA PRO A 418 -15.61 19.71 25.28
C PRO A 418 -15.73 19.80 23.74
N ARG A 419 -14.61 19.94 23.05
CA ARG A 419 -14.55 19.90 21.56
C ARG A 419 -14.62 18.48 21.03
N ASN A 420 -14.32 17.47 21.85
CA ASN A 420 -14.35 16.07 21.45
C ASN A 420 -15.76 15.49 21.67
N ASP A 421 -16.45 15.23 20.56
CA ASP A 421 -17.76 14.59 20.58
C ASP A 421 -17.60 13.07 20.32
N TYR A 422 -17.64 12.28 21.40
CA TYR A 422 -17.50 10.83 21.33
C TYR A 422 -18.83 10.08 21.10
N ARG A 423 -19.86 10.74 20.57
CA ARG A 423 -21.12 10.08 20.23
C ARG A 423 -21.03 9.45 18.83
N PRO A 424 -21.46 8.19 18.64
CA PRO A 424 -21.65 7.62 17.32
C PRO A 424 -22.87 8.25 16.63
N GLY A 425 -23.03 7.99 15.35
CA GLY A 425 -24.18 8.42 14.56
C GLY A 425 -23.88 9.53 13.56
N TRP A 426 -24.77 9.67 12.58
CA TRP A 426 -24.59 10.58 11.46
C TRP A 426 -24.42 12.04 11.89
N ALA A 427 -25.26 12.50 12.82
CA ALA A 427 -25.21 13.89 13.28
C ALA A 427 -23.87 14.27 13.92
N ALA A 428 -23.24 13.32 14.60
CA ALA A 428 -21.94 13.51 15.24
C ALA A 428 -20.77 13.40 14.25
N TRP A 429 -20.88 12.55 13.21
CA TRP A 429 -19.84 12.37 12.20
C TRP A 429 -19.87 13.39 11.06
N TYR A 430 -21.06 13.96 10.76
CA TYR A 430 -21.23 14.89 9.66
C TYR A 430 -20.28 16.10 9.73
N PRO A 431 -20.08 16.76 10.89
CA PRO A 431 -19.12 17.86 11.01
C PRO A 431 -17.70 17.44 10.59
N ALA A 432 -17.24 16.23 10.98
CA ALA A 432 -15.92 15.73 10.59
C ALA A 432 -15.80 15.50 9.07
N PHE A 433 -16.84 14.97 8.42
CA PHE A 433 -16.86 14.86 6.95
C PHE A 433 -16.81 16.22 6.28
N GLU A 434 -17.59 17.17 6.78
CA GLU A 434 -17.67 18.52 6.25
C GLU A 434 -16.37 19.30 6.47
N ASP A 435 -15.76 19.15 7.65
CA ASP A 435 -14.56 19.89 8.02
C ASP A 435 -13.32 19.42 7.27
N HIS A 436 -13.24 18.15 6.96
CA HIS A 436 -12.02 17.58 6.42
C HIS A 436 -12.10 17.18 4.94
N TYR A 437 -13.29 16.97 4.38
CA TYR A 437 -13.39 16.47 3.01
C TYR A 437 -14.42 17.21 2.16
N VAL A 438 -15.72 17.04 2.41
CA VAL A 438 -16.77 17.51 1.51
C VAL A 438 -18.00 18.00 2.26
N ARG A 439 -18.58 19.09 1.77
CA ARG A 439 -19.88 19.60 2.22
C ARG A 439 -21.03 18.67 1.77
N MET A 440 -22.16 18.74 2.47
CA MET A 440 -23.34 17.89 2.22
C MET A 440 -23.77 17.88 0.75
N PHE A 441 -23.82 19.06 0.09
CA PHE A 441 -24.21 19.14 -1.31
C PHE A 441 -23.29 18.32 -2.22
N CYS A 442 -21.98 18.37 -1.97
CA CYS A 442 -21.00 17.60 -2.70
C CYS A 442 -21.09 16.11 -2.35
N PHE A 443 -21.24 15.77 -1.07
CA PHE A 443 -21.41 14.39 -0.61
C PHE A 443 -22.62 13.70 -1.28
N VAL A 444 -23.77 14.34 -1.27
CA VAL A 444 -25.00 13.84 -1.93
C VAL A 444 -24.79 13.73 -3.44
N PHE A 445 -24.14 14.72 -4.06
CA PHE A 445 -23.84 14.68 -5.48
C PHE A 445 -22.90 13.53 -5.85
N LEU A 446 -21.87 13.26 -5.06
CA LEU A 446 -20.94 12.15 -5.27
C LEU A 446 -21.64 10.79 -5.21
N TRP A 447 -22.49 10.59 -4.19
CA TRP A 447 -23.29 9.36 -4.09
C TRP A 447 -24.27 9.22 -5.27
N GLY A 448 -25.00 10.28 -5.62
CA GLY A 448 -25.88 10.29 -6.78
C GLY A 448 -25.15 9.95 -8.08
N SER A 449 -23.94 10.52 -8.27
CA SER A 449 -23.10 10.26 -9.44
C SER A 449 -22.62 8.81 -9.50
N LEU A 450 -22.15 8.25 -8.38
CA LEU A 450 -21.73 6.85 -8.32
C LEU A 450 -22.89 5.87 -8.52
N LEU A 451 -24.02 6.12 -7.90
CA LEU A 451 -25.21 5.28 -8.08
C LEU A 451 -25.70 5.33 -9.53
N THR A 452 -25.74 6.51 -10.16
CA THR A 452 -26.04 6.63 -11.58
C THR A 452 -25.07 5.79 -12.43
N GLY A 453 -23.76 5.87 -12.15
CA GLY A 453 -22.76 5.05 -12.82
C GLY A 453 -22.93 3.54 -12.58
N ALA A 454 -23.32 3.15 -11.37
CA ALA A 454 -23.54 1.75 -10.98
C ALA A 454 -24.74 1.10 -11.70
N PHE A 455 -25.71 1.90 -12.13
CA PHE A 455 -26.92 1.41 -12.84
C PHE A 455 -26.83 1.62 -14.36
N LEU A 456 -26.36 2.77 -14.82
CA LEU A 456 -26.41 3.19 -16.22
C LEU A 456 -25.06 3.12 -16.95
N GLY A 457 -23.94 3.21 -16.22
CA GLY A 457 -22.61 3.31 -16.81
C GLY A 457 -22.14 2.02 -17.49
N ASN A 458 -21.23 2.14 -18.44
CA ASN A 458 -20.55 0.99 -19.03
C ASN A 458 -19.56 0.36 -18.01
N GLU A 459 -19.01 1.17 -17.13
CA GLU A 459 -18.08 0.78 -16.05
C GLU A 459 -18.78 0.46 -14.73
N ARG A 460 -19.98 -0.14 -14.80
CA ARG A 460 -20.84 -0.44 -13.64
C ARG A 460 -20.12 -1.14 -12.50
N LEU A 461 -19.18 -2.02 -12.84
CA LEU A 461 -18.39 -2.77 -11.85
C LEU A 461 -17.53 -1.83 -10.99
N THR A 462 -16.84 -0.86 -11.60
CA THR A 462 -16.04 0.15 -10.91
C THR A 462 -16.89 0.94 -9.92
N TYR A 463 -18.00 1.51 -10.41
CA TYR A 463 -18.88 2.32 -9.58
C TYR A 463 -19.49 1.54 -8.41
N ARG A 464 -19.92 0.30 -8.65
CA ARG A 464 -20.46 -0.60 -7.61
C ARG A 464 -19.42 -0.94 -6.56
N THR A 465 -18.19 -1.27 -6.99
CA THR A 465 -17.12 -1.66 -6.06
C THR A 465 -16.70 -0.48 -5.19
N VAL A 466 -16.52 0.72 -5.78
CA VAL A 466 -16.20 1.94 -5.01
C VAL A 466 -17.34 2.32 -4.08
N ALA A 467 -18.61 2.27 -4.55
CA ALA A 467 -19.76 2.59 -3.72
C ALA A 467 -19.89 1.62 -2.52
N LEU A 468 -19.76 0.31 -2.75
CA LEU A 468 -19.82 -0.68 -1.67
C LEU A 468 -18.67 -0.51 -0.67
N TRP A 469 -17.45 -0.27 -1.15
CA TRP A 469 -16.30 0.03 -0.31
C TRP A 469 -16.57 1.26 0.57
N SER A 470 -16.90 2.41 -0.04
CA SER A 470 -17.14 3.66 0.69
C SER A 470 -18.32 3.54 1.65
N LEU A 471 -19.41 2.85 1.23
CA LEU A 471 -20.57 2.62 2.09
C LEU A 471 -20.23 1.79 3.33
N THR A 472 -19.49 0.68 3.13
CA THR A 472 -19.15 -0.23 4.23
C THR A 472 -18.30 0.47 5.29
N ILE A 473 -17.27 1.22 4.90
CA ILE A 473 -16.44 1.97 5.85
C ILE A 473 -17.23 3.12 6.46
N THR A 474 -17.98 3.90 5.67
CA THR A 474 -18.77 5.02 6.20
C THR A 474 -19.79 4.52 7.22
N ALA A 475 -20.47 3.41 6.94
CA ALA A 475 -21.42 2.80 7.89
C ALA A 475 -20.70 2.36 9.17
N TYR A 476 -19.53 1.70 9.06
CA TYR A 476 -18.75 1.33 10.22
C TYR A 476 -18.35 2.55 11.07
N LEU A 477 -17.79 3.59 10.45
CA LEU A 477 -17.40 4.81 11.16
C LEU A 477 -18.59 5.46 11.86
N VAL A 478 -19.68 5.65 11.14
CA VAL A 478 -20.86 6.36 11.65
C VAL A 478 -21.51 5.62 12.81
N PHE A 479 -21.63 4.28 12.73
CA PHE A 479 -22.40 3.52 13.71
C PHE A 479 -21.58 2.89 14.83
N PHE A 480 -20.27 2.68 14.64
CA PHE A 480 -19.44 1.93 15.58
C PHE A 480 -18.22 2.69 16.11
N VAL A 481 -17.88 3.86 15.53
CA VAL A 481 -16.69 4.61 15.94
C VAL A 481 -17.09 5.95 16.53
N ALA A 482 -16.67 6.20 17.77
CA ALA A 482 -16.91 7.44 18.50
C ALA A 482 -15.82 8.49 18.23
N VAL A 483 -14.58 8.08 18.03
CA VAL A 483 -13.43 8.97 17.80
C VAL A 483 -13.43 9.49 16.37
N LYS A 484 -13.56 10.81 16.18
CA LYS A 484 -13.61 11.47 14.87
C LYS A 484 -12.23 11.98 14.49
N SER A 485 -11.50 11.18 13.73
CA SER A 485 -10.21 11.59 13.21
C SER A 485 -10.22 11.64 11.68
N THR A 486 -9.51 12.63 11.13
CA THR A 486 -9.39 12.86 9.68
C THR A 486 -8.90 11.63 8.94
N GLN A 487 -7.92 10.92 9.51
CA GLN A 487 -7.32 9.75 8.89
C GLN A 487 -8.31 8.58 8.77
N TYR A 488 -9.30 8.45 9.65
CA TYR A 488 -10.27 7.36 9.59
C TYR A 488 -11.24 7.53 8.41
N VAL A 489 -11.55 8.77 8.07
CA VAL A 489 -12.46 9.13 6.96
C VAL A 489 -11.76 9.03 5.60
N LEU A 490 -10.44 9.19 5.57
CA LEU A 490 -9.62 9.20 4.34
C LEU A 490 -9.89 8.01 3.41
N PRO A 491 -9.84 6.74 3.85
CA PRO A 491 -10.05 5.60 2.96
C PRO A 491 -11.50 5.44 2.48
N ALA A 492 -12.48 6.05 3.18
CA ALA A 492 -13.87 6.05 2.79
C ALA A 492 -14.17 7.11 1.72
N LEU A 493 -13.75 8.34 1.97
CA LEU A 493 -14.16 9.50 1.17
C LEU A 493 -13.28 9.75 -0.04
N LEU A 494 -11.97 9.49 0.02
CA LEU A 494 -11.09 9.78 -1.11
C LEU A 494 -11.47 8.99 -2.37
N PRO A 495 -11.75 7.65 -2.32
CA PRO A 495 -12.29 6.92 -3.45
C PRO A 495 -13.65 7.45 -3.94
N LEU A 496 -14.54 7.84 -3.01
CA LEU A 496 -15.84 8.46 -3.33
C LEU A 496 -15.67 9.77 -4.09
N MET A 497 -14.77 10.64 -3.62
CA MET A 497 -14.47 11.94 -4.24
C MET A 497 -13.93 11.83 -5.67
N GLY A 498 -13.24 10.72 -6.00
CA GLY A 498 -12.83 10.41 -7.37
C GLY A 498 -13.98 10.40 -8.36
N GLY A 499 -15.21 10.15 -7.88
CA GLY A 499 -16.44 10.16 -8.66
C GLY A 499 -17.02 11.54 -9.01
N ILE A 500 -16.32 12.66 -8.77
CA ILE A 500 -16.83 14.02 -8.99
C ILE A 500 -17.28 14.27 -10.44
N PHE A 501 -16.65 13.63 -11.42
CA PHE A 501 -17.06 13.67 -12.82
C PHE A 501 -17.71 12.36 -13.30
N ALA A 502 -18.09 11.45 -12.39
CA ALA A 502 -18.71 10.17 -12.78
C ALA A 502 -20.04 10.36 -13.51
N LEU A 503 -20.87 11.33 -13.10
CA LEU A 503 -22.15 11.61 -13.72
C LEU A 503 -22.05 11.95 -15.22
N PRO A 504 -21.30 13.01 -15.65
CA PRO A 504 -21.17 13.33 -17.07
C PRO A 504 -20.48 12.22 -17.86
N LEU A 505 -19.48 11.56 -17.31
CA LEU A 505 -18.82 10.42 -17.98
C LEU A 505 -19.81 9.28 -18.24
N THR A 506 -20.63 8.94 -17.24
CA THR A 506 -21.66 7.90 -17.38
C THR A 506 -22.72 8.27 -18.44
N ILE A 507 -23.19 9.52 -18.43
CA ILE A 507 -24.20 10.01 -19.37
C ILE A 507 -23.67 10.05 -20.80
N GLU A 508 -22.40 10.42 -20.99
CA GLU A 508 -21.75 10.37 -22.32
C GLU A 508 -21.57 8.94 -22.82
N ASP A 509 -21.07 8.04 -21.96
CA ASP A 509 -20.78 6.65 -22.33
C ASP A 509 -22.05 5.83 -22.60
N ALA A 510 -23.17 6.16 -21.93
CA ALA A 510 -24.46 5.51 -22.16
C ALA A 510 -25.03 5.82 -23.57
N GLY A 511 -24.69 6.95 -24.17
CA GLY A 511 -25.07 7.30 -25.54
C GLY A 511 -26.55 7.62 -25.80
N ILE A 512 -27.44 7.30 -24.85
CA ILE A 512 -28.90 7.42 -24.97
C ILE A 512 -29.44 8.81 -24.64
N PHE A 513 -28.63 9.67 -24.05
CA PHE A 513 -29.05 10.98 -23.56
C PHE A 513 -28.87 12.10 -24.60
N SER A 514 -29.77 13.08 -24.55
CA SER A 514 -29.72 14.27 -25.42
C SER A 514 -28.46 15.12 -25.20
N LYS A 515 -28.08 15.93 -26.18
CA LYS A 515 -26.96 16.87 -26.03
C LYS A 515 -27.19 17.82 -24.84
N ARG A 516 -28.42 18.29 -24.63
CA ARG A 516 -28.77 19.17 -23.49
C ARG A 516 -28.51 18.47 -22.15
N THR A 517 -28.91 17.22 -21.99
CA THR A 517 -28.69 16.42 -20.77
C THR A 517 -27.19 16.22 -20.50
N ARG A 518 -26.39 15.95 -21.54
CA ARG A 518 -24.91 15.82 -21.42
C ARG A 518 -24.29 17.13 -20.96
N THR A 519 -24.67 18.26 -21.58
CA THR A 519 -24.19 19.59 -21.20
C THR A 519 -24.59 19.92 -19.75
N ALA A 520 -25.84 19.67 -19.38
CA ALA A 520 -26.32 19.90 -18.01
C ALA A 520 -25.53 19.08 -16.97
N ALA A 521 -25.20 17.83 -17.26
CA ALA A 521 -24.39 16.97 -16.38
C ALA A 521 -22.96 17.51 -16.20
N TRP A 522 -22.33 18.01 -17.29
CA TRP A 522 -21.01 18.65 -17.20
C TRP A 522 -21.05 19.94 -16.40
N LEU A 523 -22.07 20.79 -16.61
CA LEU A 523 -22.25 22.04 -15.86
C LEU A 523 -22.51 21.76 -14.36
N ALA A 524 -23.35 20.77 -14.04
CA ALA A 524 -23.63 20.40 -12.65
C ALA A 524 -22.36 19.88 -11.95
N SER A 525 -21.62 18.93 -12.58
CA SER A 525 -20.35 18.43 -12.01
C SER A 525 -19.30 19.52 -11.88
N GLY A 526 -19.19 20.40 -12.88
CA GLY A 526 -18.25 21.53 -12.86
C GLY A 526 -18.59 22.54 -11.77
N ALA A 527 -19.86 22.86 -11.57
CA ALA A 527 -20.33 23.76 -10.51
C ALA A 527 -20.07 23.18 -9.12
N VAL A 528 -20.42 21.91 -8.89
CA VAL A 528 -20.15 21.22 -7.60
C VAL A 528 -18.66 21.14 -7.33
N PHE A 529 -17.85 20.75 -8.34
CA PHE A 529 -16.40 20.71 -8.25
C PHE A 529 -15.82 22.10 -7.88
N ALA A 530 -16.18 23.14 -8.60
CA ALA A 530 -15.68 24.49 -8.38
C ALA A 530 -16.07 25.04 -7.00
N ALA A 531 -17.34 24.88 -6.60
CA ALA A 531 -17.83 25.29 -5.30
C ALA A 531 -17.08 24.59 -4.16
N GLN A 532 -16.96 23.25 -4.24
CA GLN A 532 -16.24 22.48 -3.21
C GLN A 532 -14.75 22.81 -3.19
N LEU A 533 -14.10 22.97 -4.34
CA LEU A 533 -12.68 23.32 -4.41
C LEU A 533 -12.41 24.70 -3.79
N VAL A 534 -13.25 25.70 -4.08
CA VAL A 534 -13.14 27.02 -3.45
C VAL A 534 -13.26 26.91 -1.92
N LEU A 535 -14.23 26.16 -1.42
CA LEU A 535 -14.40 25.95 0.02
C LEU A 535 -13.19 25.23 0.63
N ASN A 536 -12.63 24.23 -0.07
CA ASN A 536 -11.40 23.57 0.36
C ASN A 536 -10.24 24.57 0.43
N LEU A 537 -10.03 25.39 -0.60
CA LEU A 537 -8.96 26.40 -0.64
C LEU A 537 -9.10 27.45 0.47
N ILE A 538 -10.31 27.92 0.77
CA ILE A 538 -10.57 28.82 1.89
C ILE A 538 -10.15 28.17 3.22
N ARG A 539 -10.44 26.89 3.42
CA ARG A 539 -10.11 26.16 4.65
C ARG A 539 -8.62 25.87 4.82
N ILE A 540 -7.93 25.55 3.73
CA ILE A 540 -6.49 25.25 3.79
C ILE A 540 -5.63 26.52 3.86
N ARG A 541 -6.15 27.67 3.46
CA ARG A 541 -5.42 28.95 3.47
C ARG A 541 -4.67 29.23 4.78
N PRO A 542 -5.27 29.10 5.99
CA PRO A 542 -4.58 29.37 7.25
C PRO A 542 -3.41 28.43 7.55
N ARG A 543 -3.27 27.33 6.80
CA ARG A 543 -2.19 26.36 6.98
C ARG A 543 -0.94 26.70 6.15
N PHE A 544 -1.08 27.58 5.17
CA PHE A 544 0.01 28.00 4.27
C PHE A 544 0.38 29.48 4.43
N PHE A 545 -0.52 30.29 4.95
CA PHE A 545 -0.40 31.75 5.14
C PHE A 545 -0.88 32.16 6.54
#